data_2684ec7c86a36bd9f9359a7d2c492389
#
_entry.id   2684ec7c86a36bd9f9359a7d2c492389
#
_cell.length_a   1.000
_cell.length_b   1.000
_cell.length_c   1.000
_cell.angle_alpha   90.00
_cell.angle_beta   90.00
_cell.angle_gamma   90.00
#
_symmetry.space_group_name_H-M   'P 1'
#
loop_
_entity.id
_entity.type
_entity.pdbx_description
1 polymer ?
#
loop_
_entity_poly.entity_id
_entity_poly.type
_entity_poly.pdbx_seq_one_letter_code
_entity_poly.pdbx_strand_id
1 'polypeptide(L)'
;MEFLTTSEAADYLRLGERKLYELVTTGAIPCTKVTGKWLFPRHELDLWVLSGLARPAGMLTAEPPPVVGGSQDELLDWSLRESGSGLGSMSEGSARGLERLQRDEVMAVAVHFHSLEADGSLASDANARALRDAPDLHDAVLVAFVRREQGLVLPQGNPKRLRGLSDVLSLGASMAMRQQGTGAQMLLDVLLKRAGATTRDLRRVETPSLTGPDLAEVIRAGQADCGVATRATARSAGLDFVPLIWENFDLAMRQRSYFRPAMQALVRFLSERRLRQRADELTGYDPSPAGQIRFAA
;
A
#
# COMPACT_ATOMS: atom_id res chain seq x y z
N MET A 1 -15.73 23.13 25.91
CA MET A 1 -14.27 23.34 25.64
C MET A 1 -13.75 24.17 26.81
N GLU A 2 -12.73 23.68 27.52
CA GLU A 2 -12.15 24.32 28.70
C GLU A 2 -10.92 25.15 28.24
N PHE A 3 -10.87 26.41 28.71
CA PHE A 3 -9.76 27.32 28.42
C PHE A 3 -9.05 27.67 29.74
N LEU A 4 -7.74 27.49 29.76
CA LEU A 4 -6.90 27.81 30.90
C LEU A 4 -6.32 29.22 30.73
N THR A 5 -6.20 29.95 31.84
CA THR A 5 -5.41 31.19 31.92
C THR A 5 -3.93 30.90 31.88
N THR A 6 -3.08 31.90 31.77
CA THR A 6 -1.59 31.73 31.74
C THR A 6 -1.11 30.97 33.00
N SER A 7 -1.60 31.33 34.17
CA SER A 7 -1.22 30.68 35.44
C SER A 7 -1.66 29.22 35.47
N GLU A 8 -2.93 28.98 35.14
CA GLU A 8 -3.49 27.60 35.10
C GLU A 8 -2.79 26.72 34.07
N ALA A 9 -2.44 27.26 32.89
CA ALA A 9 -1.70 26.53 31.88
C ALA A 9 -0.25 26.24 32.31
N ALA A 10 0.40 27.17 32.97
CA ALA A 10 1.72 26.99 33.56
C ALA A 10 1.70 25.88 34.62
N ASP A 11 0.74 25.92 35.53
CA ASP A 11 0.54 24.90 36.55
C ASP A 11 0.22 23.53 35.91
N TYR A 12 -0.66 23.52 34.92
CA TYR A 12 -1.07 22.30 34.20
C TYR A 12 0.10 21.60 33.53
N LEU A 13 0.95 22.37 32.84
CA LEU A 13 2.15 21.88 32.16
C LEU A 13 3.36 21.71 33.08
N ARG A 14 3.23 22.09 34.38
CA ARG A 14 4.32 22.13 35.35
C ARG A 14 5.51 22.95 34.88
N LEU A 15 5.24 24.09 34.22
CA LEU A 15 6.22 25.05 33.73
C LEU A 15 6.14 26.33 34.55
N GLY A 16 7.22 27.08 34.60
CA GLY A 16 7.17 28.47 35.09
C GLY A 16 6.48 29.38 34.08
N GLU A 17 5.71 30.38 34.51
CA GLU A 17 5.00 31.34 33.62
C GLU A 17 5.95 32.01 32.62
N ARG A 18 7.18 32.32 33.02
CA ARG A 18 8.21 32.89 32.13
C ARG A 18 8.48 31.98 30.94
N LYS A 19 8.59 30.65 31.17
CA LYS A 19 8.82 29.69 30.10
C LYS A 19 7.61 29.56 29.19
N LEU A 20 6.40 29.64 29.75
CA LEU A 20 5.18 29.62 28.97
C LEU A 20 5.12 30.85 28.05
N TYR A 21 5.47 32.06 28.53
CA TYR A 21 5.54 33.27 27.71
C TYR A 21 6.58 33.17 26.59
N GLU A 22 7.74 32.54 26.81
CA GLU A 22 8.73 32.26 25.74
C GLU A 22 8.10 31.41 24.64
N LEU A 23 7.40 30.32 24.99
CA LEU A 23 6.72 29.43 24.04
C LEU A 23 5.62 30.14 23.26
N VAL A 24 4.86 31.02 23.91
CA VAL A 24 3.83 31.87 23.27
C VAL A 24 4.48 32.84 22.28
N THR A 25 5.58 33.49 22.67
CA THR A 25 6.27 34.50 21.83
C THR A 25 6.88 33.86 20.58
N THR A 26 7.36 32.63 20.71
CA THR A 26 7.95 31.86 19.58
C THR A 26 6.89 31.13 18.74
N GLY A 27 5.60 31.20 19.13
CA GLY A 27 4.53 30.45 18.46
C GLY A 27 4.64 28.93 18.61
N ALA A 28 5.36 28.47 19.63
CA ALA A 28 5.66 27.05 19.83
C ALA A 28 4.63 26.31 20.69
N ILE A 29 3.57 27.00 21.19
CA ILE A 29 2.52 26.43 22.02
C ILE A 29 1.13 26.88 21.53
N PRO A 30 0.11 26.00 21.51
CA PRO A 30 -1.24 26.39 21.11
C PRO A 30 -1.87 27.36 22.14
N CYS A 31 -2.19 28.57 21.70
CA CYS A 31 -2.81 29.61 22.51
C CYS A 31 -3.64 30.57 21.66
N THR A 32 -4.52 31.33 22.29
CA THR A 32 -5.30 32.41 21.65
C THR A 32 -5.32 33.67 22.53
N LYS A 33 -5.51 34.84 21.91
CA LYS A 33 -5.60 36.12 22.60
C LYS A 33 -6.88 36.86 22.17
N VAL A 34 -8.01 36.46 22.70
CA VAL A 34 -9.32 36.99 22.32
C VAL A 34 -9.72 38.27 23.06
N THR A 35 -9.35 38.40 24.32
CA THR A 35 -9.77 39.50 25.24
C THR A 35 -8.59 40.27 25.82
N GLY A 36 -7.45 40.32 25.09
CA GLY A 36 -6.22 40.91 25.63
C GLY A 36 -5.44 40.02 26.60
N LYS A 37 -6.02 38.90 27.05
CA LYS A 37 -5.35 37.86 27.84
C LYS A 37 -5.09 36.62 27.02
N TRP A 38 -3.98 35.94 27.30
CA TRP A 38 -3.70 34.66 26.70
C TRP A 38 -4.57 33.57 27.31
N LEU A 39 -5.19 32.75 26.46
CA LEU A 39 -6.00 31.61 26.85
C LEU A 39 -5.45 30.38 26.12
N PHE A 40 -5.43 29.25 26.81
CA PHE A 40 -4.87 27.99 26.36
C PHE A 40 -6.00 26.94 26.37
N PRO A 41 -6.43 26.46 25.19
CA PRO A 41 -7.39 25.37 25.11
C PRO A 41 -6.76 24.10 25.69
N ARG A 42 -7.34 23.56 26.77
CA ARG A 42 -6.76 22.42 27.49
C ARG A 42 -6.51 21.22 26.58
N HIS A 43 -7.46 20.86 25.72
CA HIS A 43 -7.32 19.73 24.82
C HIS A 43 -6.19 19.92 23.80
N GLU A 44 -5.92 21.16 23.34
CA GLU A 44 -4.80 21.45 22.44
C GLU A 44 -3.46 21.35 23.16
N LEU A 45 -3.41 21.71 24.45
CA LEU A 45 -2.21 21.49 25.28
C LEU A 45 -1.94 19.99 25.44
N ASP A 46 -2.98 19.16 25.64
CA ASP A 46 -2.84 17.70 25.72
C ASP A 46 -2.23 17.15 24.41
N LEU A 47 -2.77 17.57 23.26
CA LEU A 47 -2.25 17.16 21.95
C LEU A 47 -0.82 17.65 21.72
N TRP A 48 -0.51 18.88 22.15
CA TRP A 48 0.84 19.45 22.06
C TRP A 48 1.85 18.65 22.89
N VAL A 49 1.52 18.30 24.15
CA VAL A 49 2.36 17.44 25.00
C VAL A 49 2.53 16.07 24.36
N LEU A 50 1.45 15.47 23.84
CA LEU A 50 1.48 14.18 23.19
C LEU A 50 2.33 14.17 21.89
N SER A 51 2.34 15.29 21.16
CA SER A 51 3.18 15.42 19.95
C SER A 51 4.69 15.44 20.24
N GLY A 52 5.07 15.93 21.43
CA GLY A 52 6.47 15.97 21.89
C GLY A 52 6.94 14.71 22.65
N LEU A 53 6.10 13.69 22.77
CA LEU A 53 6.43 12.46 23.47
C LEU A 53 7.53 11.69 22.75
N ALA A 54 8.73 11.66 23.31
CA ALA A 54 9.75 10.69 22.94
C ALA A 54 9.30 9.30 23.43
N ARG A 55 8.87 8.45 22.51
CA ARG A 55 8.41 7.09 22.81
C ARG A 55 9.56 6.11 22.67
N PRO A 56 9.84 5.29 23.71
CA PRO A 56 10.74 4.16 23.55
C PRO A 56 10.22 3.22 22.45
N ALA A 57 11.14 2.59 21.72
CA ALA A 57 10.78 1.56 20.75
C ALA A 57 9.88 0.49 21.42
N GLY A 58 8.70 0.21 20.84
CA GLY A 58 7.73 -0.76 21.38
C GLY A 58 6.63 -0.19 22.28
N MET A 59 6.61 1.10 22.59
CA MET A 59 5.51 1.71 23.31
C MET A 59 4.28 1.84 22.41
N LEU A 60 3.09 1.46 22.91
CA LEU A 60 1.83 1.52 22.17
C LEU A 60 1.60 2.94 21.61
N THR A 61 1.69 3.08 20.32
CA THR A 61 1.23 4.26 19.59
C THR A 61 -0.30 4.33 19.62
N ALA A 62 -0.87 5.49 19.31
CA ALA A 62 -2.31 5.58 19.05
C ALA A 62 -2.71 4.49 18.03
N GLU A 63 -3.95 4.02 18.13
CA GLU A 63 -4.46 3.05 17.16
C GLU A 63 -4.32 3.60 15.74
N PRO A 64 -3.72 2.84 14.80
CA PRO A 64 -3.59 3.31 13.43
C PRO A 64 -4.98 3.48 12.79
N PRO A 65 -5.15 4.43 11.87
CA PRO A 65 -6.40 4.61 11.16
C PRO A 65 -6.89 3.29 10.54
N PRO A 66 -8.20 3.02 10.48
CA PRO A 66 -8.77 1.81 9.90
C PRO A 66 -8.68 1.84 8.35
N VAL A 67 -7.47 1.87 7.85
CA VAL A 67 -7.14 1.98 6.42
C VAL A 67 -6.20 0.84 6.02
N VAL A 68 -6.47 0.24 4.87
CA VAL A 68 -5.55 -0.65 4.16
C VAL A 68 -4.84 0.17 3.10
N GLY A 69 -3.53 0.36 3.29
CA GLY A 69 -2.66 1.05 2.33
C GLY A 69 -2.07 0.10 1.29
N GLY A 70 -1.17 0.63 0.45
CA GLY A 70 -0.34 -0.16 -0.43
C GLY A 70 -0.89 -0.35 -1.83
N SER A 71 -0.86 -1.57 -2.34
CA SER A 71 -1.20 -1.83 -3.73
C SER A 71 -2.70 -1.96 -3.96
N GLN A 72 -3.17 -1.31 -5.03
CA GLN A 72 -4.56 -1.41 -5.49
C GLN A 72 -4.84 -2.81 -6.05
N ASP A 73 -6.03 -3.33 -5.75
CA ASP A 73 -6.55 -4.57 -6.31
C ASP A 73 -8.08 -4.60 -6.28
N GLU A 74 -8.71 -5.01 -7.40
CA GLU A 74 -10.16 -4.99 -7.58
C GLU A 74 -10.88 -5.94 -6.61
N LEU A 75 -10.30 -7.12 -6.35
CA LEU A 75 -10.88 -8.08 -5.42
C LEU A 75 -10.74 -7.63 -3.97
N LEU A 76 -9.61 -6.97 -3.62
CA LEU A 76 -9.42 -6.40 -2.30
C LEU A 76 -10.39 -5.23 -2.06
N ASP A 77 -10.49 -4.28 -2.98
CA ASP A 77 -11.42 -3.15 -2.86
C ASP A 77 -12.87 -3.62 -2.69
N TRP A 78 -13.26 -4.66 -3.41
CA TRP A 78 -14.56 -5.30 -3.25
C TRP A 78 -14.69 -5.98 -1.87
N SER A 79 -13.67 -6.72 -1.42
CA SER A 79 -13.66 -7.40 -0.12
C SER A 79 -13.77 -6.44 1.05
N LEU A 80 -13.10 -5.29 0.99
CA LEU A 80 -13.19 -4.25 2.03
C LEU A 80 -14.62 -3.74 2.20
N ARG A 81 -15.36 -3.54 1.11
CA ARG A 81 -16.77 -3.11 1.15
C ARG A 81 -17.70 -4.21 1.66
N GLU A 82 -17.50 -5.45 1.22
CA GLU A 82 -18.41 -6.57 1.49
C GLU A 82 -18.18 -7.25 2.85
N SER A 83 -17.00 -7.13 3.43
CA SER A 83 -16.64 -7.77 4.71
C SER A 83 -17.30 -7.13 5.93
N GLY A 84 -17.89 -5.94 5.78
CA GLY A 84 -18.40 -5.16 6.92
C GLY A 84 -17.30 -4.72 7.90
N SER A 85 -16.03 -4.74 7.47
CA SER A 85 -14.88 -4.40 8.31
C SER A 85 -14.81 -2.92 8.70
N GLY A 86 -15.42 -2.04 7.88
CA GLY A 86 -15.26 -0.59 8.04
C GLY A 86 -13.88 -0.07 7.64
N LEU A 87 -13.04 -0.90 7.03
CA LEU A 87 -11.71 -0.50 6.54
C LEU A 87 -11.83 0.29 5.24
N GLY A 88 -11.17 1.45 5.18
CA GLY A 88 -10.96 2.18 3.93
C GLY A 88 -9.76 1.66 3.14
N SER A 89 -9.60 2.08 1.86
CA SER A 89 -8.39 1.78 1.07
C SER A 89 -7.64 3.05 0.70
N MET A 90 -6.28 2.94 0.64
CA MET A 90 -5.37 3.98 0.19
C MET A 90 -4.31 3.37 -0.73
N SER A 91 -4.50 3.54 -2.03
CA SER A 91 -3.68 2.88 -3.05
C SER A 91 -2.51 3.76 -3.50
N GLU A 92 -1.29 3.39 -3.12
CA GLU A 92 -0.05 4.13 -3.45
C GLU A 92 1.16 3.23 -3.74
N GLY A 93 0.92 1.91 -3.86
CA GLY A 93 1.92 0.89 -4.16
C GLY A 93 2.55 0.25 -2.93
N SER A 94 3.14 -0.94 -3.12
CA SER A 94 3.68 -1.78 -2.04
C SER A 94 4.74 -1.08 -1.20
N ALA A 95 5.69 -0.38 -1.83
CA ALA A 95 6.80 0.25 -1.11
C ALA A 95 6.32 1.39 -0.19
N ARG A 96 5.51 2.32 -0.73
CA ARG A 96 4.95 3.41 0.08
C ARG A 96 4.00 2.91 1.16
N GLY A 97 3.19 1.91 0.84
CA GLY A 97 2.33 1.28 1.84
C GLY A 97 3.14 0.74 3.02
N LEU A 98 4.26 0.05 2.74
CA LEU A 98 5.15 -0.48 3.79
C LEU A 98 5.74 0.64 4.67
N GLU A 99 6.18 1.75 4.07
CA GLU A 99 6.65 2.93 4.82
C GLU A 99 5.57 3.50 5.74
N ARG A 100 4.31 3.54 5.29
CA ARG A 100 3.18 3.99 6.12
C ARG A 100 2.88 3.03 7.28
N LEU A 101 2.98 1.72 7.03
CA LEU A 101 2.82 0.73 8.10
C LEU A 101 3.88 0.89 9.19
N GLN A 102 5.13 1.17 8.80
CA GLN A 102 6.22 1.47 9.75
C GLN A 102 5.91 2.67 10.64
N ARG A 103 5.24 3.69 10.10
CA ARG A 103 4.85 4.92 10.81
C ARG A 103 3.49 4.84 11.52
N ASP A 104 2.85 3.67 11.51
CA ASP A 104 1.48 3.50 12.04
C ASP A 104 0.42 4.42 11.39
N GLU A 105 0.64 4.84 10.16
CA GLU A 105 -0.29 5.68 9.38
C GLU A 105 -1.42 4.87 8.73
N VAL A 106 -1.33 3.56 8.74
CA VAL A 106 -2.34 2.61 8.24
C VAL A 106 -2.40 1.36 9.11
N MET A 107 -3.57 0.71 9.15
CA MET A 107 -3.77 -0.50 9.94
C MET A 107 -3.16 -1.75 9.29
N ALA A 108 -3.19 -1.82 7.97
CA ALA A 108 -2.60 -2.89 7.18
C ALA A 108 -2.16 -2.36 5.80
N VAL A 109 -1.37 -3.13 5.08
CA VAL A 109 -0.96 -2.81 3.71
C VAL A 109 -1.06 -4.03 2.80
N ALA A 110 -1.53 -3.82 1.59
CA ALA A 110 -1.53 -4.81 0.53
C ALA A 110 -0.20 -4.76 -0.23
N VAL A 111 0.50 -5.88 -0.29
CA VAL A 111 1.86 -5.96 -0.84
C VAL A 111 2.03 -7.09 -1.86
N HIS A 112 2.85 -6.84 -2.88
CA HIS A 112 3.38 -7.83 -3.82
C HIS A 112 4.78 -7.40 -4.25
N PHE A 113 5.76 -7.79 -3.47
CA PHE A 113 7.16 -7.57 -3.76
C PHE A 113 7.71 -8.66 -4.66
N HIS A 114 8.74 -8.32 -5.43
CA HIS A 114 9.40 -9.24 -6.35
C HIS A 114 10.90 -9.15 -6.18
N SER A 115 11.56 -10.28 -6.14
CA SER A 115 13.03 -10.41 -6.14
C SER A 115 13.44 -11.69 -6.87
N LEU A 116 14.71 -11.77 -7.26
CA LEU A 116 15.29 -12.98 -7.83
C LEU A 116 16.05 -13.75 -6.76
N GLU A 117 15.96 -15.07 -6.84
CA GLU A 117 16.87 -15.98 -6.16
C GLU A 117 18.23 -16.01 -6.85
N ALA A 118 19.22 -16.66 -6.22
CA ALA A 118 20.56 -16.79 -6.77
C ALA A 118 20.61 -17.56 -8.12
N ASP A 119 19.65 -18.45 -8.35
CA ASP A 119 19.47 -19.20 -9.61
C ASP A 119 18.69 -18.45 -10.70
N GLY A 120 18.29 -17.21 -10.44
CA GLY A 120 17.51 -16.37 -11.35
C GLY A 120 16.01 -16.69 -11.37
N SER A 121 15.50 -17.58 -10.53
CA SER A 121 14.06 -17.78 -10.33
C SER A 121 13.44 -16.64 -9.52
N LEU A 122 12.11 -16.50 -9.57
CA LEU A 122 11.40 -15.54 -8.74
C LEU A 122 11.28 -16.06 -7.31
N ALA A 123 11.63 -15.23 -6.33
CA ALA A 123 11.49 -15.56 -4.91
C ALA A 123 10.01 -15.70 -4.53
N SER A 124 9.64 -16.84 -3.96
CA SER A 124 8.26 -17.11 -3.51
C SER A 124 7.92 -16.41 -2.20
N ASP A 125 8.92 -15.98 -1.42
CA ASP A 125 8.80 -15.33 -0.11
C ASP A 125 9.19 -13.85 -0.12
N ALA A 126 9.22 -13.21 -1.29
CA ALA A 126 9.65 -11.81 -1.45
C ALA A 126 8.88 -10.84 -0.53
N ASN A 127 7.57 -11.06 -0.30
CA ASN A 127 6.78 -10.27 0.63
C ASN A 127 7.27 -10.45 2.08
N ALA A 128 7.56 -11.67 2.51
CA ALA A 128 8.06 -11.94 3.86
C ALA A 128 9.47 -11.37 4.07
N ARG A 129 10.33 -11.44 3.04
CA ARG A 129 11.67 -10.81 3.08
C ARG A 129 11.55 -9.31 3.25
N ALA A 130 10.70 -8.64 2.47
CA ALA A 130 10.50 -7.20 2.56
C ALA A 130 10.04 -6.76 3.97
N LEU A 131 9.19 -7.56 4.63
CA LEU A 131 8.76 -7.27 6.01
C LEU A 131 9.91 -7.50 7.01
N ARG A 132 10.65 -8.59 6.86
CA ARG A 132 11.79 -8.91 7.74
C ARG A 132 12.88 -7.85 7.67
N ASP A 133 13.14 -7.31 6.48
CA ASP A 133 14.16 -6.30 6.22
C ASP A 133 13.69 -4.89 6.55
N ALA A 134 12.39 -4.69 6.81
CA ALA A 134 11.82 -3.40 7.14
C ALA A 134 12.16 -3.02 8.60
N PRO A 135 12.83 -1.88 8.84
CA PRO A 135 13.10 -1.42 10.20
C PRO A 135 11.78 -1.19 10.96
N ASP A 136 11.80 -1.40 12.26
CA ASP A 136 10.68 -1.15 13.19
C ASP A 136 9.40 -1.99 12.98
N LEU A 137 9.46 -3.08 12.18
CA LEU A 137 8.37 -4.03 11.98
C LEU A 137 8.63 -5.41 12.63
N HIS A 138 9.21 -5.42 13.83
CA HIS A 138 9.52 -6.65 14.57
C HIS A 138 8.29 -7.44 15.05
N ASP A 139 7.11 -6.84 14.96
CA ASP A 139 5.82 -7.42 15.31
C ASP A 139 4.92 -7.58 14.06
N ALA A 140 5.51 -7.72 12.88
CA ALA A 140 4.75 -7.84 11.64
C ALA A 140 4.13 -9.23 11.45
N VAL A 141 2.92 -9.24 10.91
CA VAL A 141 2.21 -10.44 10.43
C VAL A 141 1.89 -10.26 8.95
N LEU A 142 2.14 -11.30 8.17
CA LEU A 142 1.78 -11.38 6.76
C LEU A 142 0.70 -12.43 6.56
N VAL A 143 -0.46 -12.01 6.13
CA VAL A 143 -1.62 -12.86 5.85
C VAL A 143 -1.81 -12.96 4.34
N ALA A 144 -1.92 -14.16 3.81
CA ALA A 144 -2.24 -14.38 2.41
C ALA A 144 -3.63 -13.83 2.10
N PHE A 145 -3.71 -12.95 1.11
CA PHE A 145 -4.99 -12.53 0.57
C PHE A 145 -5.38 -13.46 -0.60
N VAL A 146 -4.60 -13.45 -1.67
CA VAL A 146 -4.79 -14.33 -2.84
C VAL A 146 -3.46 -14.54 -3.57
N ARG A 147 -3.42 -15.53 -4.47
CA ARG A 147 -2.51 -15.48 -5.62
C ARG A 147 -3.24 -14.83 -6.79
N ARG A 148 -2.53 -14.04 -7.57
CA ARG A 148 -3.12 -13.41 -8.76
C ARG A 148 -2.18 -13.45 -9.95
N GLU A 149 -2.72 -13.36 -11.14
CA GLU A 149 -1.98 -13.46 -12.39
C GLU A 149 -1.60 -12.06 -12.88
N GLN A 150 -0.31 -11.85 -13.08
CA GLN A 150 0.26 -10.67 -13.72
C GLN A 150 0.72 -11.00 -15.13
N GLY A 151 0.54 -10.08 -16.05
CA GLY A 151 0.91 -10.28 -17.43
C GLY A 151 0.93 -9.01 -18.26
N LEU A 152 1.14 -9.18 -19.57
CA LEU A 152 1.03 -8.10 -20.53
C LEU A 152 -0.45 -7.87 -20.85
N VAL A 153 -0.91 -6.66 -20.59
CA VAL A 153 -2.19 -6.13 -21.08
C VAL A 153 -1.94 -5.56 -22.46
N LEU A 154 -2.82 -5.89 -23.41
CA LEU A 154 -2.65 -5.64 -24.83
C LEU A 154 -3.93 -5.09 -25.46
N PRO A 155 -3.86 -4.30 -26.53
CA PRO A 155 -5.05 -3.97 -27.32
C PRO A 155 -5.77 -5.21 -27.78
N GLN A 156 -7.09 -5.12 -27.96
CA GLN A 156 -7.91 -6.22 -28.45
C GLN A 156 -7.38 -6.77 -29.78
N GLY A 157 -7.32 -8.10 -29.89
CA GLY A 157 -6.79 -8.81 -31.05
C GLY A 157 -5.26 -8.90 -31.09
N ASN A 158 -4.55 -8.35 -30.11
CA ASN A 158 -3.07 -8.39 -30.01
C ASN A 158 -2.39 -8.10 -31.37
N PRO A 159 -2.53 -6.91 -31.93
CA PRO A 159 -2.13 -6.62 -33.31
C PRO A 159 -0.63 -6.85 -33.57
N LYS A 160 0.21 -6.72 -32.55
CA LYS A 160 1.66 -7.00 -32.65
C LYS A 160 2.02 -8.45 -32.34
N ARG A 161 1.05 -9.31 -32.03
CA ARG A 161 1.24 -10.73 -31.70
C ARG A 161 2.28 -10.97 -30.60
N LEU A 162 2.29 -10.09 -29.59
CA LEU A 162 3.18 -10.21 -28.44
C LEU A 162 2.82 -11.46 -27.62
N ARG A 163 3.80 -12.30 -27.30
CA ARG A 163 3.63 -13.53 -26.51
C ARG A 163 4.35 -13.47 -25.17
N GLY A 164 5.16 -12.43 -24.97
CA GLY A 164 5.94 -12.22 -23.74
C GLY A 164 6.86 -11.02 -23.86
N LEU A 165 7.66 -10.80 -22.82
CA LEU A 165 8.54 -9.64 -22.72
C LEU A 165 9.65 -9.64 -23.79
N SER A 166 10.10 -10.83 -24.25
CA SER A 166 11.08 -10.95 -25.34
C SER A 166 10.56 -10.35 -26.65
N ASP A 167 9.27 -10.55 -26.97
CA ASP A 167 8.68 -9.97 -28.16
C ASP A 167 8.55 -8.44 -28.03
N VAL A 168 8.25 -7.94 -26.81
CA VAL A 168 8.21 -6.49 -26.54
C VAL A 168 9.56 -5.84 -26.85
N LEU A 169 10.66 -6.47 -26.39
CA LEU A 169 12.02 -5.97 -26.62
C LEU A 169 12.41 -6.07 -28.10
N SER A 170 12.23 -7.24 -28.73
CA SER A 170 12.71 -7.51 -30.10
C SER A 170 11.92 -6.74 -31.16
N LEU A 171 10.63 -6.51 -30.97
CA LEU A 171 9.76 -5.77 -31.88
C LEU A 171 9.71 -4.26 -31.59
N GLY A 172 10.37 -3.79 -30.53
CA GLY A 172 10.34 -2.39 -30.12
C GLY A 172 8.93 -1.91 -29.80
N ALA A 173 8.09 -2.78 -29.21
CA ALA A 173 6.73 -2.41 -28.83
C ALA A 173 6.75 -1.34 -27.73
N SER A 174 5.87 -0.32 -27.86
CA SER A 174 5.76 0.74 -26.85
C SER A 174 5.07 0.23 -25.60
N MET A 175 5.64 0.54 -24.43
CA MET A 175 5.17 0.04 -23.14
C MET A 175 4.70 1.17 -22.24
N ALA A 176 3.47 1.06 -21.74
CA ALA A 176 2.97 1.86 -20.64
C ALA A 176 3.65 1.42 -19.34
N MET A 177 4.23 2.38 -18.61
CA MET A 177 4.96 2.13 -17.37
C MET A 177 4.08 2.39 -16.16
N ARG A 178 4.40 1.75 -15.04
CA ARG A 178 3.83 2.07 -13.73
C ARG A 178 4.81 2.94 -12.93
N GLN A 179 4.30 3.64 -11.92
CA GLN A 179 5.14 4.39 -10.99
C GLN A 179 6.19 3.49 -10.31
N GLN A 180 7.36 4.04 -10.05
CA GLN A 180 8.38 3.39 -9.23
C GLN A 180 7.82 3.07 -7.83
N GLY A 181 8.22 1.91 -7.27
CA GLY A 181 7.71 1.44 -5.98
C GLY A 181 6.36 0.72 -6.03
N THR A 182 5.69 0.67 -7.20
CA THR A 182 4.55 -0.22 -7.39
C THR A 182 5.03 -1.65 -7.68
N GLY A 183 4.31 -2.66 -7.17
CA GLY A 183 4.71 -4.05 -7.39
C GLY A 183 4.74 -4.45 -8.87
N ALA A 184 3.83 -3.94 -9.71
CA ALA A 184 3.86 -4.20 -11.14
C ALA A 184 5.11 -3.62 -11.84
N GLN A 185 5.60 -2.45 -11.39
CA GLN A 185 6.87 -1.89 -11.89
C GLN A 185 8.05 -2.73 -11.39
N MET A 186 8.06 -3.10 -10.11
CA MET A 186 9.09 -3.99 -9.56
C MET A 186 9.12 -5.35 -10.28
N LEU A 187 7.96 -5.91 -10.61
CA LEU A 187 7.87 -7.12 -11.41
C LEU A 187 8.51 -6.94 -12.79
N LEU A 188 8.16 -5.86 -13.49
CA LEU A 188 8.75 -5.56 -14.81
C LEU A 188 10.28 -5.45 -14.70
N ASP A 189 10.79 -4.72 -13.72
CA ASP A 189 12.24 -4.54 -13.52
C ASP A 189 12.96 -5.89 -13.27
N VAL A 190 12.34 -6.76 -12.47
CA VAL A 190 12.86 -8.11 -12.19
C VAL A 190 12.83 -9.00 -13.43
N LEU A 191 11.74 -8.97 -14.20
CA LEU A 191 11.62 -9.76 -15.45
C LEU A 191 12.59 -9.27 -16.53
N LEU A 192 12.79 -7.96 -16.65
CA LEU A 192 13.81 -7.39 -17.55
C LEU A 192 15.21 -7.83 -17.14
N LYS A 193 15.56 -7.72 -15.86
CA LYS A 193 16.85 -8.17 -15.32
C LYS A 193 17.10 -9.65 -15.62
N ARG A 194 16.08 -10.50 -15.46
CA ARG A 194 16.16 -11.93 -15.82
C ARG A 194 16.38 -12.16 -17.32
N ALA A 195 15.87 -11.26 -18.17
CA ALA A 195 16.09 -11.27 -19.62
C ALA A 195 17.41 -10.60 -20.05
N GLY A 196 18.26 -10.15 -19.10
CA GLY A 196 19.49 -9.41 -19.39
C GLY A 196 19.26 -8.00 -19.93
N ALA A 197 18.08 -7.42 -19.67
CA ALA A 197 17.66 -6.11 -20.14
C ALA A 197 17.31 -5.17 -18.97
N THR A 198 17.06 -3.92 -19.31
CA THR A 198 16.65 -2.86 -18.37
C THR A 198 15.50 -2.06 -18.95
N THR A 199 14.90 -1.19 -18.19
CA THR A 199 13.86 -0.27 -18.68
C THR A 199 14.36 0.71 -19.73
N ARG A 200 15.68 0.89 -19.89
CA ARG A 200 16.29 1.73 -20.96
C ARG A 200 16.17 1.08 -22.34
N ASP A 201 16.05 -0.24 -22.38
CA ASP A 201 15.93 -1.02 -23.61
C ASP A 201 14.48 -1.07 -24.14
N LEU A 202 13.54 -0.50 -23.39
CA LEU A 202 12.13 -0.40 -23.76
C LEU A 202 11.81 0.94 -24.43
N ARG A 203 10.97 0.88 -25.46
CA ARG A 203 10.26 2.07 -25.95
C ARG A 203 9.12 2.39 -24.97
N ARG A 204 9.29 3.43 -24.14
CA ARG A 204 8.39 3.76 -23.04
C ARG A 204 7.47 4.91 -23.37
N VAL A 205 6.23 4.88 -22.85
CA VAL A 205 5.40 6.08 -22.71
C VAL A 205 5.97 6.95 -21.59
N GLU A 206 6.05 8.27 -21.81
CA GLU A 206 6.74 9.20 -20.91
C GLU A 206 6.07 9.28 -19.53
N THR A 207 4.73 9.33 -19.50
CA THR A 207 3.99 9.50 -18.25
C THR A 207 3.63 8.14 -17.65
N PRO A 208 4.16 7.79 -16.45
CA PRO A 208 3.78 6.56 -15.77
C PRO A 208 2.33 6.58 -15.29
N SER A 209 1.63 5.46 -15.46
CA SER A 209 0.27 5.26 -14.95
C SER A 209 0.26 5.03 -13.44
N LEU A 210 -0.66 5.66 -12.73
CA LEU A 210 -0.77 5.56 -11.27
C LEU A 210 -1.38 4.21 -10.83
N THR A 211 -2.41 3.74 -11.56
CA THR A 211 -3.16 2.50 -11.26
C THR A 211 -3.14 1.54 -12.44
N GLY A 212 -3.60 0.30 -12.22
CA GLY A 212 -3.82 -0.67 -13.30
C GLY A 212 -4.86 -0.17 -14.31
N PRO A 213 -6.03 0.32 -13.87
CA PRO A 213 -7.02 0.95 -14.76
C PRO A 213 -6.45 2.09 -15.61
N ASP A 214 -5.65 3.02 -15.04
CA ASP A 214 -5.02 4.09 -15.83
C ASP A 214 -4.10 3.52 -16.93
N LEU A 215 -3.33 2.48 -16.62
CA LEU A 215 -2.50 1.80 -17.61
C LEU A 215 -3.34 1.18 -18.72
N ALA A 216 -4.45 0.54 -18.38
CA ALA A 216 -5.38 -0.04 -19.35
C ALA A 216 -5.98 1.03 -20.27
N GLU A 217 -6.30 2.23 -19.75
CA GLU A 217 -6.77 3.37 -20.54
C GLU A 217 -5.71 3.83 -21.56
N VAL A 218 -4.44 3.96 -21.16
CA VAL A 218 -3.34 4.33 -22.06
C VAL A 218 -3.23 3.34 -23.22
N ILE A 219 -3.38 2.02 -22.94
CA ILE A 219 -3.34 0.97 -23.97
C ILE A 219 -4.60 1.04 -24.85
N ARG A 220 -5.78 1.19 -24.28
CA ARG A 220 -7.05 1.29 -25.00
C ARG A 220 -7.10 2.50 -25.94
N ALA A 221 -6.49 3.60 -25.51
CA ALA A 221 -6.36 4.82 -26.32
C ALA A 221 -5.28 4.69 -27.44
N GLY A 222 -4.59 3.54 -27.57
CA GLY A 222 -3.57 3.33 -28.56
C GLY A 222 -2.26 4.09 -28.32
N GLN A 223 -2.05 4.62 -27.12
CA GLN A 223 -0.85 5.37 -26.75
C GLN A 223 0.31 4.43 -26.39
N ALA A 224 0.02 3.17 -26.04
CA ALA A 224 0.99 2.11 -25.83
C ALA A 224 0.51 0.81 -26.45
N ASP A 225 1.47 -0.04 -26.84
CA ASP A 225 1.20 -1.37 -27.39
C ASP A 225 0.95 -2.41 -26.29
N CYS A 226 1.50 -2.18 -25.10
CA CYS A 226 1.37 -3.09 -23.95
C CYS A 226 1.70 -2.40 -22.62
N GLY A 227 1.47 -3.13 -21.53
CA GLY A 227 1.90 -2.76 -20.18
C GLY A 227 1.69 -3.92 -19.21
N VAL A 228 2.29 -3.87 -18.01
CA VAL A 228 2.16 -4.94 -17.01
C VAL A 228 1.06 -4.59 -16.02
N ALA A 229 0.03 -5.45 -15.92
CA ALA A 229 -1.02 -5.38 -14.94
C ALA A 229 -1.65 -6.77 -14.70
N THR A 230 -2.69 -6.84 -13.84
CA THR A 230 -3.42 -8.07 -13.55
C THR A 230 -4.34 -8.49 -14.70
N ARG A 231 -4.64 -9.80 -14.78
CA ARG A 231 -5.67 -10.30 -15.73
C ARG A 231 -7.03 -9.63 -15.50
N ALA A 232 -7.40 -9.39 -14.25
CA ALA A 232 -8.65 -8.71 -13.92
C ALA A 232 -8.71 -7.32 -14.54
N THR A 233 -7.64 -6.52 -14.45
CA THR A 233 -7.54 -5.20 -15.08
C THR A 233 -7.74 -5.28 -16.61
N ALA A 234 -7.08 -6.23 -17.29
CA ALA A 234 -7.26 -6.42 -18.72
C ALA A 234 -8.71 -6.75 -19.07
N ARG A 235 -9.33 -7.69 -18.33
CA ARG A 235 -10.71 -8.10 -18.52
C ARG A 235 -11.70 -6.95 -18.31
N SER A 236 -11.56 -6.21 -17.20
CA SER A 236 -12.44 -5.07 -16.89
C SER A 236 -12.37 -3.97 -17.95
N ALA A 237 -11.22 -3.81 -18.60
CA ALA A 237 -11.01 -2.84 -19.67
C ALA A 237 -11.36 -3.36 -21.08
N GLY A 238 -11.71 -4.64 -21.23
CA GLY A 238 -12.00 -5.26 -22.55
C GLY A 238 -10.73 -5.43 -23.41
N LEU A 239 -9.59 -5.64 -22.77
CA LEU A 239 -8.28 -5.78 -23.39
C LEU A 239 -7.81 -7.24 -23.39
N ASP A 240 -6.89 -7.58 -24.29
CA ASP A 240 -6.26 -8.89 -24.32
C ASP A 240 -5.18 -9.01 -23.25
N PHE A 241 -4.82 -10.25 -22.91
CA PHE A 241 -3.88 -10.54 -21.85
C PHE A 241 -2.96 -11.71 -22.20
N VAL A 242 -1.66 -11.52 -22.00
CA VAL A 242 -0.65 -12.58 -22.08
C VAL A 242 -0.07 -12.81 -20.69
N PRO A 243 -0.26 -14.00 -20.10
CA PRO A 243 0.22 -14.29 -18.75
C PRO A 243 1.75 -14.28 -18.68
N LEU A 244 2.30 -13.71 -17.60
CA LEU A 244 3.72 -13.74 -17.30
C LEU A 244 4.02 -14.56 -16.05
N ILE A 245 3.33 -14.29 -14.94
CA ILE A 245 3.53 -14.98 -13.67
C ILE A 245 2.24 -15.07 -12.84
N TRP A 246 2.25 -16.00 -11.90
CA TRP A 246 1.41 -15.95 -10.69
C TRP A 246 2.21 -15.37 -9.53
N GLU A 247 1.65 -14.39 -8.84
CA GLU A 247 2.27 -13.72 -7.69
C GLU A 247 1.45 -13.91 -6.40
N ASN A 248 2.12 -13.80 -5.27
CA ASN A 248 1.46 -13.68 -3.98
C ASN A 248 1.07 -12.21 -3.75
N PHE A 249 -0.20 -12.00 -3.45
CA PHE A 249 -0.74 -10.71 -3.02
C PHE A 249 -1.23 -10.87 -1.60
N ASP A 250 -0.54 -10.24 -0.67
CA ASP A 250 -0.68 -10.47 0.76
C ASP A 250 -1.02 -9.19 1.51
N LEU A 251 -1.56 -9.33 2.72
CA LEU A 251 -1.83 -8.26 3.67
C LEU A 251 -0.79 -8.29 4.79
N ALA A 252 0.02 -7.24 4.89
CA ALA A 252 0.96 -7.05 5.98
C ALA A 252 0.38 -6.10 7.03
N MET A 253 0.59 -6.39 8.29
CA MET A 253 0.10 -5.60 9.41
C MET A 253 0.92 -5.87 10.67
N ARG A 254 0.81 -5.02 11.68
CA ARG A 254 1.35 -5.34 13.00
C ARG A 254 0.47 -6.37 13.72
N GLN A 255 1.04 -7.19 14.60
CA GLN A 255 0.29 -8.18 15.37
C GLN A 255 -0.90 -7.55 16.12
N ARG A 256 -0.73 -6.37 16.73
CA ARG A 256 -1.82 -5.65 17.40
C ARG A 256 -2.99 -5.33 16.47
N SER A 257 -2.69 -4.97 15.21
CA SER A 257 -3.72 -4.67 14.21
C SER A 257 -4.47 -5.93 13.77
N TYR A 258 -3.78 -7.07 13.66
CA TYR A 258 -4.41 -8.35 13.31
C TYR A 258 -5.58 -8.69 14.24
N PHE A 259 -5.46 -8.46 15.55
CA PHE A 259 -6.51 -8.76 16.54
C PHE A 259 -7.62 -7.70 16.62
N ARG A 260 -7.55 -6.63 15.85
CA ARG A 260 -8.61 -5.60 15.86
C ARG A 260 -9.89 -6.09 15.17
N PRO A 261 -11.08 -5.69 15.68
CA PRO A 261 -12.36 -6.16 15.13
C PRO A 261 -12.49 -5.94 13.61
N ALA A 262 -12.02 -4.80 13.11
CA ALA A 262 -12.02 -4.46 11.69
C ALA A 262 -11.20 -5.48 10.86
N MET A 263 -9.97 -5.78 11.28
CA MET A 263 -9.12 -6.78 10.60
C MET A 263 -9.69 -8.19 10.73
N GLN A 264 -10.20 -8.56 11.90
CA GLN A 264 -10.81 -9.87 12.09
C GLN A 264 -12.08 -10.06 11.25
N ALA A 265 -12.85 -8.99 11.00
CA ALA A 265 -13.98 -9.05 10.06
C ALA A 265 -13.50 -9.34 8.63
N LEU A 266 -12.46 -8.63 8.17
CA LEU A 266 -11.86 -8.90 6.87
C LEU A 266 -11.29 -10.33 6.79
N VAL A 267 -10.50 -10.77 7.78
CA VAL A 267 -9.87 -12.11 7.80
C VAL A 267 -10.94 -13.22 7.78
N ARG A 268 -12.04 -13.08 8.53
CA ARG A 268 -13.16 -14.03 8.45
C ARG A 268 -13.78 -14.08 7.06
N PHE A 269 -13.97 -12.91 6.44
CA PHE A 269 -14.51 -12.80 5.09
C PHE A 269 -13.65 -13.55 4.05
N LEU A 270 -12.32 -13.63 4.23
CA LEU A 270 -11.43 -14.36 3.33
C LEU A 270 -11.75 -15.86 3.23
N SER A 271 -12.41 -16.45 4.22
CA SER A 271 -12.85 -17.86 4.20
C SER A 271 -14.22 -18.06 3.55
N GLU A 272 -14.96 -17.00 3.26
CA GLU A 272 -16.32 -17.09 2.74
C GLU A 272 -16.36 -17.54 1.27
N ARG A 273 -17.45 -18.24 0.91
CA ARG A 273 -17.72 -18.65 -0.48
C ARG A 273 -17.80 -17.46 -1.43
N ARG A 274 -18.29 -16.32 -0.94
CA ARG A 274 -18.45 -15.07 -1.73
C ARG A 274 -17.12 -14.58 -2.31
N LEU A 275 -16.02 -14.68 -1.55
CA LEU A 275 -14.69 -14.32 -2.04
C LEU A 275 -14.31 -15.16 -3.27
N ARG A 276 -14.49 -16.49 -3.17
CA ARG A 276 -14.18 -17.42 -4.27
C ARG A 276 -15.00 -17.14 -5.52
N GLN A 277 -16.31 -16.95 -5.34
CA GLN A 277 -17.22 -16.60 -6.44
C GLN A 277 -16.78 -15.31 -7.14
N ARG A 278 -16.41 -14.29 -6.36
CA ARG A 278 -15.95 -13.01 -6.93
C ARG A 278 -14.60 -13.14 -7.63
N ALA A 279 -13.67 -13.93 -7.08
CA ALA A 279 -12.40 -14.25 -7.69
C ALA A 279 -12.56 -14.94 -9.07
N ASP A 280 -13.49 -15.90 -9.16
CA ASP A 280 -13.83 -16.58 -10.42
C ASP A 280 -14.42 -15.62 -11.45
N GLU A 281 -15.32 -14.71 -11.04
CA GLU A 281 -15.93 -13.69 -11.91
C GLU A 281 -14.88 -12.72 -12.47
N LEU A 282 -13.96 -12.25 -11.65
CA LEU A 282 -12.91 -11.33 -12.05
C LEU A 282 -11.83 -12.01 -12.90
N THR A 283 -11.61 -13.30 -12.71
CA THR A 283 -10.56 -14.14 -13.33
C THR A 283 -9.13 -13.76 -12.96
N GLY A 284 -8.22 -14.70 -13.08
CA GLY A 284 -6.80 -14.50 -12.76
C GLY A 284 -6.51 -14.39 -11.27
N TYR A 285 -7.38 -14.93 -10.43
CA TYR A 285 -7.21 -15.05 -8.97
C TYR A 285 -7.29 -16.50 -8.52
N ASP A 286 -6.42 -16.86 -7.58
CA ASP A 286 -6.48 -18.10 -6.82
C ASP A 286 -6.59 -17.78 -5.32
N PRO A 287 -7.79 -17.88 -4.73
CA PRO A 287 -8.04 -17.59 -3.33
C PRO A 287 -7.73 -18.77 -2.39
N SER A 288 -7.14 -19.86 -2.87
CA SER A 288 -6.87 -21.06 -2.06
C SER A 288 -6.01 -20.78 -0.82
N PRO A 289 -5.01 -19.86 -0.83
CA PRO A 289 -4.22 -19.54 0.35
C PRO A 289 -4.85 -18.48 1.26
N ALA A 290 -6.04 -17.96 0.94
CA ALA A 290 -6.65 -16.82 1.64
C ALA A 290 -6.77 -17.06 3.15
N GLY A 291 -6.33 -16.12 3.96
CA GLY A 291 -6.35 -16.17 5.42
C GLY A 291 -5.20 -16.96 6.05
N GLN A 292 -4.31 -17.59 5.28
CA GLN A 292 -3.13 -18.28 5.82
C GLN A 292 -2.09 -17.28 6.30
N ILE A 293 -1.48 -17.50 7.45
CA ILE A 293 -0.34 -16.71 7.92
C ILE A 293 0.91 -17.22 7.21
N ARG A 294 1.54 -16.36 6.40
CA ARG A 294 2.78 -16.67 5.69
C ARG A 294 4.04 -16.31 6.48
N PHE A 295 3.92 -15.32 7.37
CA PHE A 295 5.01 -14.83 8.19
C PHE A 295 4.46 -14.18 9.47
N ALA A 296 5.14 -14.39 10.58
CA ALA A 296 4.95 -13.67 11.84
C ALA A 296 6.33 -13.47 12.46
N ALA A 297 6.67 -12.19 12.77
CA ALA A 297 7.94 -11.82 13.39
C ALA A 297 7.87 -11.97 14.92
#